data_129b1a2bee8c7f36c678350ae0004294
#
_entry.id   129b1a2bee8c7f36c678350ae0004294
#
_cell.length_a   1.000
_cell.length_b   1.000
_cell.length_c   1.000
_cell.angle_alpha   90.00
_cell.angle_beta   90.00
_cell.angle_gamma   90.00
#
_symmetry.space_group_name_H-M   'P 1'
#
loop_
_entity.id
_entity.type
_entity.pdbx_description
1 polymer ?
#
loop_
_entity_poly.entity_id
_entity_poly.type
_entity_poly.pdbx_seq_one_letter_code
_entity_poly.pdbx_strand_id
1 'polypeptide(L)'
;MVLGALLGSILSATLALPQQPPVPRPFPVPGTTPPSPSQPAQPAPAAPAASARGASEATPTEAMLGVPIFPGAQFLASYDAGRAQRYYLFGSGAAFADVVAYYRTALKQRGEVIFEAPATHEFDVGRFREDTMAFPPGVTIKDCQSAVSEGYPNPKPGAQPARLRTIIQIVPVTEK
;
A
#
# COMPACT_ATOMS: atom_id res chain seq x y z
N MET A 1 -14.39 74.40 36.36
CA MET A 1 -15.26 73.41 36.98
C MET A 1 -15.51 72.32 35.99
N VAL A 2 -14.78 71.21 36.02
CA VAL A 2 -15.10 70.01 35.28
C VAL A 2 -14.66 68.86 36.14
N LEU A 3 -15.64 68.02 36.50
CA LEU A 3 -15.50 66.87 37.39
C LEU A 3 -15.12 65.66 36.54
N GLY A 4 -13.95 65.07 36.80
CA GLY A 4 -13.49 63.85 36.13
C GLY A 4 -14.01 62.61 36.86
N ALA A 5 -14.61 61.69 36.11
CA ALA A 5 -15.05 60.36 36.57
C ALA A 5 -13.95 59.33 36.27
N LEU A 6 -13.39 58.73 37.31
CA LEU A 6 -12.50 57.58 37.25
C LEU A 6 -13.33 56.30 37.12
N LEU A 7 -13.23 55.62 35.98
CA LEU A 7 -13.70 54.24 35.83
C LEU A 7 -12.53 53.30 36.07
N GLY A 8 -12.62 52.50 37.16
CA GLY A 8 -11.68 51.45 37.46
C GLY A 8 -11.96 50.19 36.66
N SER A 9 -11.00 49.75 35.86
CA SER A 9 -11.02 48.46 35.17
C SER A 9 -10.55 47.35 36.10
N ILE A 10 -11.42 46.43 36.44
CA ILE A 10 -11.10 45.22 37.19
C ILE A 10 -10.53 44.19 36.19
N LEU A 11 -9.24 43.91 36.32
CA LEU A 11 -8.52 42.92 35.55
C LEU A 11 -8.73 41.54 36.22
N SER A 12 -9.61 40.72 35.66
CA SER A 12 -9.81 39.34 36.10
C SER A 12 -8.71 38.44 35.54
N ALA A 13 -7.77 38.06 36.35
CA ALA A 13 -6.75 37.08 36.02
C ALA A 13 -7.35 35.67 36.14
N THR A 14 -7.60 35.01 35.03
CA THR A 14 -7.91 33.59 34.96
C THR A 14 -6.65 32.77 35.12
N LEU A 15 -6.50 32.07 36.25
CA LEU A 15 -5.46 31.06 36.44
C LEU A 15 -5.72 29.86 35.53
N ALA A 16 -4.92 29.70 34.50
CA ALA A 16 -4.85 28.47 33.72
C ALA A 16 -4.08 27.40 34.51
N LEU A 17 -4.76 26.37 34.96
CA LEU A 17 -4.15 25.16 35.50
C LEU A 17 -3.36 24.44 34.41
N PRO A 18 -2.12 24.02 34.65
CA PRO A 18 -1.36 23.22 33.68
C PRO A 18 -2.04 21.85 33.51
N GLN A 19 -2.50 21.55 32.30
CA GLN A 19 -2.96 20.22 31.94
C GLN A 19 -1.73 19.29 31.89
N GLN A 20 -1.73 18.29 32.74
CA GLN A 20 -0.74 17.23 32.71
C GLN A 20 -0.93 16.41 31.39
N PRO A 21 0.16 16.08 30.67
CA PRO A 21 0.08 15.20 29.54
C PRO A 21 -0.44 13.81 29.97
N PRO A 22 -1.23 13.12 29.13
CA PRO A 22 -1.74 11.80 29.44
C PRO A 22 -0.59 10.81 29.65
N VAL A 23 -0.56 10.20 30.84
CA VAL A 23 0.42 9.17 31.19
C VAL A 23 0.08 7.90 30.40
N PRO A 24 1.04 7.29 29.65
CA PRO A 24 0.82 6.02 29.00
C PRO A 24 0.45 4.95 30.02
N ARG A 25 -0.67 4.26 29.79
CA ARG A 25 -1.06 3.13 30.64
C ARG A 25 -0.07 1.98 30.44
N PRO A 26 0.43 1.33 31.51
CA PRO A 26 1.26 0.13 31.36
C PRO A 26 0.47 -0.97 30.67
N PHE A 27 1.14 -1.69 29.76
CA PHE A 27 0.56 -2.88 29.14
C PHE A 27 0.28 -3.93 30.23
N PRO A 28 -0.84 -4.69 30.14
CA PRO A 28 -1.12 -5.76 31.08
C PRO A 28 -0.02 -6.82 31.02
N VAL A 29 0.60 -7.11 32.16
CA VAL A 29 1.59 -8.17 32.29
C VAL A 29 0.86 -9.52 32.16
N PRO A 30 1.29 -10.49 31.33
CA PRO A 30 0.69 -11.81 31.29
C PRO A 30 1.07 -12.58 32.57
N GLY A 31 0.08 -12.94 33.37
CA GLY A 31 0.26 -13.85 34.49
C GLY A 31 -0.27 -13.33 35.81
N THR A 32 -1.54 -13.47 36.02
CA THR A 32 -2.25 -13.91 37.26
C THR A 32 -3.74 -13.66 37.09
N THR A 33 -4.44 -14.61 36.47
CA THR A 33 -5.90 -14.65 36.51
C THR A 33 -6.30 -15.95 37.25
N PRO A 34 -7.14 -15.89 38.29
CA PRO A 34 -7.71 -17.10 38.89
C PRO A 34 -8.65 -17.78 37.88
N PRO A 35 -8.82 -19.10 37.94
CA PRO A 35 -9.62 -19.84 36.97
C PRO A 35 -11.09 -19.46 37.11
N SER A 36 -11.62 -18.88 36.06
CA SER A 36 -13.04 -18.64 35.85
C SER A 36 -13.70 -19.93 35.29
N PRO A 37 -14.92 -20.27 35.69
CA PRO A 37 -15.54 -21.52 35.27
C PRO A 37 -15.75 -21.60 33.76
N SER A 38 -15.46 -22.76 33.22
CA SER A 38 -15.52 -23.14 31.81
C SER A 38 -16.84 -22.77 31.14
N GLN A 39 -16.84 -21.77 30.32
CA GLN A 39 -17.87 -21.47 29.35
C GLN A 39 -17.57 -22.29 28.08
N PRO A 40 -18.55 -22.97 27.45
CA PRO A 40 -18.30 -23.75 26.23
C PRO A 40 -17.68 -22.86 25.16
N ALA A 41 -16.61 -23.34 24.56
CA ALA A 41 -15.88 -22.64 23.51
C ALA A 41 -16.80 -22.34 22.33
N GLN A 42 -17.14 -21.08 22.18
CA GLN A 42 -17.74 -20.56 20.96
C GLN A 42 -16.63 -20.51 19.90
N PRO A 43 -16.81 -21.08 18.69
CA PRO A 43 -15.79 -21.02 17.66
C PRO A 43 -15.47 -19.54 17.37
N ALA A 44 -14.21 -19.18 17.52
CA ALA A 44 -13.72 -17.88 17.11
C ALA A 44 -14.08 -17.66 15.64
N PRO A 45 -14.54 -16.44 15.25
CA PRO A 45 -14.71 -16.12 13.86
C PRO A 45 -13.36 -16.31 13.17
N ALA A 46 -13.29 -17.26 12.24
CA ALA A 46 -12.13 -17.48 11.42
C ALA A 46 -11.83 -16.12 10.74
N ALA A 47 -10.65 -15.58 10.99
CA ALA A 47 -10.11 -14.52 10.19
C ALA A 47 -10.28 -14.93 8.72
N PRO A 48 -10.69 -14.02 7.81
CA PRO A 48 -10.82 -14.35 6.41
C PRO A 48 -9.46 -14.83 5.95
N ALA A 49 -9.34 -16.15 5.78
CA ALA A 49 -8.20 -16.74 5.11
C ALA A 49 -8.15 -16.07 3.76
N ALA A 50 -7.11 -15.27 3.55
CA ALA A 50 -6.75 -14.79 2.22
C ALA A 50 -6.70 -16.04 1.35
N SER A 51 -7.71 -16.18 0.50
CA SER A 51 -7.85 -17.31 -0.40
C SER A 51 -6.74 -17.23 -1.43
N ALA A 52 -5.56 -17.72 -1.06
CA ALA A 52 -4.53 -18.14 -1.99
C ALA A 52 -5.07 -19.36 -2.76
N ARG A 53 -6.09 -19.13 -3.58
CA ARG A 53 -6.44 -20.08 -4.62
C ARG A 53 -5.38 -19.94 -5.70
N GLY A 54 -4.35 -20.78 -5.60
CA GLY A 54 -3.51 -21.14 -6.72
C GLY A 54 -4.32 -21.88 -7.76
N ALA A 55 -5.27 -21.21 -8.38
CA ALA A 55 -5.67 -21.57 -9.73
C ALA A 55 -4.46 -21.23 -10.59
N SER A 56 -4.06 -22.14 -11.47
CA SER A 56 -3.09 -21.89 -12.54
C SER A 56 -3.66 -20.79 -13.42
N GLU A 57 -3.51 -19.54 -12.99
CA GLU A 57 -4.01 -18.37 -13.69
C GLU A 57 -3.17 -18.22 -14.95
N ALA A 58 -3.81 -18.23 -16.11
CA ALA A 58 -3.10 -18.05 -17.37
C ALA A 58 -2.30 -16.75 -17.31
N THR A 59 -1.03 -16.81 -17.72
CA THR A 59 -0.18 -15.63 -17.79
C THR A 59 -0.85 -14.58 -18.68
N PRO A 60 -1.09 -13.36 -18.19
CA PRO A 60 -1.72 -12.32 -19.00
C PRO A 60 -0.84 -11.92 -20.17
N THR A 61 -1.46 -11.57 -21.28
CA THR A 61 -0.78 -11.11 -22.48
C THR A 61 -0.71 -9.57 -22.51
N GLU A 62 0.25 -9.01 -23.24
CA GLU A 62 0.34 -7.55 -23.44
C GLU A 62 -0.93 -6.96 -24.07
N ALA A 63 -1.57 -7.70 -24.96
CA ALA A 63 -2.84 -7.28 -25.56
C ALA A 63 -3.97 -7.16 -24.53
N MET A 64 -3.98 -8.03 -23.53
CA MET A 64 -4.96 -7.97 -22.43
C MET A 64 -4.64 -6.86 -21.44
N LEU A 65 -3.37 -6.58 -21.23
CA LEU A 65 -2.91 -5.55 -20.29
C LEU A 65 -2.98 -4.14 -20.90
N GLY A 66 -2.93 -4.02 -22.22
CA GLY A 66 -2.85 -2.74 -22.92
C GLY A 66 -1.50 -2.04 -22.79
N VAL A 67 -0.52 -2.71 -22.16
CA VAL A 67 0.84 -2.20 -21.97
C VAL A 67 1.84 -3.32 -22.19
N PRO A 68 3.09 -3.02 -22.61
CA PRO A 68 4.12 -4.02 -22.75
C PRO A 68 4.56 -4.60 -21.41
N ILE A 69 4.93 -5.87 -21.41
CA ILE A 69 5.51 -6.54 -20.25
C ILE A 69 7.03 -6.34 -20.31
N PHE A 70 7.65 -5.99 -19.18
CA PHE A 70 9.10 -5.85 -19.10
C PHE A 70 9.78 -7.17 -19.49
N PRO A 71 10.79 -7.14 -20.40
CA PRO A 71 11.47 -8.35 -20.86
C PRO A 71 12.05 -9.17 -19.69
N GLY A 72 11.71 -10.45 -19.65
CA GLY A 72 12.16 -11.35 -18.58
C GLY A 72 11.40 -11.19 -17.24
N ALA A 73 10.40 -10.35 -17.16
CA ALA A 73 9.53 -10.30 -15.98
C ALA A 73 8.69 -11.58 -15.86
N GLN A 74 8.57 -12.08 -14.65
CA GLN A 74 7.80 -13.27 -14.33
C GLN A 74 6.42 -12.87 -13.80
N PHE A 75 5.36 -13.44 -14.35
CA PHE A 75 4.03 -13.28 -13.78
C PHE A 75 3.95 -13.98 -12.42
N LEU A 76 3.52 -13.27 -11.40
CA LEU A 76 3.44 -13.75 -10.03
C LEU A 76 2.01 -14.11 -9.65
N ALA A 77 1.10 -13.16 -9.77
CA ALA A 77 -0.30 -13.30 -9.38
C ALA A 77 -1.16 -12.21 -10.00
N SER A 78 -2.49 -12.42 -10.01
CA SER A 78 -3.43 -11.34 -10.22
C SER A 78 -4.45 -11.28 -9.09
N TYR A 79 -4.99 -10.10 -8.86
CA TYR A 79 -5.93 -9.85 -7.77
C TYR A 79 -7.12 -9.06 -8.27
N ASP A 80 -8.27 -9.36 -7.70
CA ASP A 80 -9.46 -8.54 -7.87
C ASP A 80 -9.27 -7.21 -7.12
N ALA A 81 -9.38 -6.13 -7.86
CA ALA A 81 -9.26 -4.77 -7.31
C ALA A 81 -10.62 -4.18 -6.90
N GLY A 82 -11.71 -4.90 -7.13
CA GLY A 82 -13.06 -4.40 -7.03
C GLY A 82 -13.52 -3.65 -8.30
N ARG A 83 -14.80 -3.36 -8.40
CA ARG A 83 -15.41 -2.64 -9.55
C ARG A 83 -15.10 -3.29 -10.90
N ALA A 84 -15.02 -4.63 -10.94
CA ALA A 84 -14.65 -5.43 -12.11
C ALA A 84 -13.24 -5.13 -12.67
N GLN A 85 -12.39 -4.46 -11.90
CA GLN A 85 -10.97 -4.31 -12.21
C GLN A 85 -10.14 -5.44 -11.61
N ARG A 86 -9.06 -5.78 -12.32
CA ARG A 86 -7.98 -6.64 -11.79
C ARG A 86 -6.65 -5.92 -11.95
N TYR A 87 -5.74 -6.20 -11.03
CA TYR A 87 -4.35 -5.83 -11.23
C TYR A 87 -3.47 -7.08 -11.28
N TYR A 88 -2.37 -6.96 -11.97
CA TYR A 88 -1.44 -8.05 -12.26
C TYR A 88 -0.07 -7.71 -11.70
N LEU A 89 0.52 -8.65 -10.98
CA LEU A 89 1.86 -8.51 -10.44
C LEU A 89 2.86 -9.31 -11.24
N PHE A 90 3.93 -8.63 -11.62
CA PHE A 90 5.11 -9.22 -12.23
C PHE A 90 6.32 -8.93 -11.37
N GLY A 91 7.30 -9.81 -11.39
CA GLY A 91 8.54 -9.62 -10.71
C GLY A 91 9.73 -9.72 -11.65
N SER A 92 10.76 -8.92 -11.40
CA SER A 92 11.98 -8.90 -12.19
C SER A 92 13.24 -8.91 -11.30
N GLY A 93 14.27 -9.58 -11.77
CA GLY A 93 15.61 -9.48 -11.19
C GLY A 93 16.38 -8.22 -11.63
N ALA A 94 15.85 -7.45 -12.59
CA ALA A 94 16.45 -6.21 -13.06
C ALA A 94 16.41 -5.12 -11.97
N ALA A 95 17.31 -4.15 -12.07
CA ALA A 95 17.30 -3.01 -11.16
C ALA A 95 16.08 -2.11 -11.40
N PHE A 96 15.58 -1.50 -10.34
CA PHE A 96 14.43 -0.57 -10.40
C PHE A 96 14.60 0.51 -11.48
N ALA A 97 15.79 1.13 -11.55
CA ALA A 97 16.07 2.18 -12.52
C ALA A 97 15.96 1.70 -13.98
N ASP A 98 16.35 0.45 -14.26
CA ASP A 98 16.29 -0.13 -15.61
C ASP A 98 14.85 -0.37 -16.03
N VAL A 99 14.01 -0.86 -15.09
CA VAL A 99 12.59 -1.08 -15.32
C VAL A 99 11.86 0.24 -15.54
N VAL A 100 12.16 1.28 -14.75
CA VAL A 100 11.62 2.63 -14.93
C VAL A 100 12.04 3.20 -16.29
N ALA A 101 13.30 3.07 -16.69
CA ALA A 101 13.80 3.55 -17.99
C ALA A 101 13.09 2.87 -19.17
N TYR A 102 12.86 1.56 -19.06
CA TYR A 102 12.10 0.81 -20.05
C TYR A 102 10.69 1.36 -20.23
N TYR A 103 9.91 1.49 -19.14
CA TYR A 103 8.53 1.97 -19.23
C TYR A 103 8.45 3.43 -19.66
N ARG A 104 9.40 4.26 -19.25
CA ARG A 104 9.50 5.65 -19.75
C ARG A 104 9.61 5.71 -21.27
N THR A 105 10.38 4.80 -21.85
CA THR A 105 10.56 4.71 -23.31
C THR A 105 9.35 4.07 -23.98
N ALA A 106 8.86 2.95 -23.47
CA ALA A 106 7.78 2.16 -24.04
C ALA A 106 6.43 2.92 -24.04
N LEU A 107 6.14 3.63 -22.93
CA LEU A 107 4.92 4.42 -22.77
C LEU A 107 5.07 5.87 -23.26
N LYS A 108 6.30 6.28 -23.63
CA LYS A 108 6.61 7.66 -24.05
C LYS A 108 6.21 8.72 -23.00
N GLN A 109 6.35 8.36 -21.74
CA GLN A 109 5.96 9.18 -20.59
C GLN A 109 7.11 9.25 -19.59
N ARG A 110 7.13 10.33 -18.78
CA ARG A 110 8.11 10.45 -17.69
C ARG A 110 7.73 9.62 -16.48
N GLY A 111 6.41 9.45 -16.25
CA GLY A 111 5.89 8.90 -15.01
C GLY A 111 6.15 9.82 -13.81
N GLU A 112 5.69 9.42 -12.66
CA GLU A 112 5.78 10.16 -11.40
C GLU A 112 6.46 9.33 -10.31
N VAL A 113 7.30 9.96 -9.48
CA VAL A 113 7.87 9.35 -8.29
C VAL A 113 6.86 9.50 -7.17
N ILE A 114 6.26 8.40 -6.72
CA ILE A 114 5.25 8.41 -5.66
C ILE A 114 5.92 8.33 -4.29
N PHE A 115 6.96 7.50 -4.16
CA PHE A 115 7.74 7.37 -2.93
C PHE A 115 9.23 7.24 -3.25
N GLU A 116 10.06 7.83 -2.40
CA GLU A 116 11.52 7.71 -2.50
C GLU A 116 12.06 6.49 -1.76
N ALA A 117 11.40 6.08 -0.67
CA ALA A 117 11.83 4.92 0.13
C ALA A 117 10.63 4.13 0.70
N PRO A 118 10.36 2.89 0.21
CA PRO A 118 11.00 2.28 -0.95
C PRO A 118 10.66 3.00 -2.25
N ALA A 119 11.61 3.08 -3.16
CA ALA A 119 11.43 3.79 -4.43
C ALA A 119 10.23 3.23 -5.19
N THR A 120 9.29 4.10 -5.53
CA THR A 120 8.08 3.76 -6.25
C THR A 120 7.83 4.77 -7.35
N HIS A 121 7.64 4.28 -8.57
CA HIS A 121 7.40 5.09 -9.75
C HIS A 121 6.12 4.65 -10.44
N GLU A 122 5.28 5.58 -10.86
CA GLU A 122 3.99 5.31 -11.50
C GLU A 122 3.91 5.94 -12.88
N PHE A 123 3.26 5.22 -13.79
CA PHE A 123 2.94 5.65 -15.13
C PHE A 123 1.44 5.48 -15.36
N ASP A 124 0.72 6.58 -15.52
CA ASP A 124 -0.68 6.58 -15.88
C ASP A 124 -0.86 6.22 -17.36
N VAL A 125 -1.59 5.16 -17.65
CA VAL A 125 -1.83 4.70 -19.03
C VAL A 125 -3.19 5.15 -19.55
N GLY A 126 -4.15 5.39 -18.65
CA GLY A 126 -5.51 5.77 -19.00
C GLY A 126 -6.11 6.74 -18.00
N ARG A 127 -7.25 7.31 -18.39
CA ARG A 127 -7.97 8.24 -17.52
C ARG A 127 -8.64 7.50 -16.37
N PHE A 128 -8.36 7.91 -15.15
CA PHE A 128 -9.06 7.42 -13.97
C PHE A 128 -10.52 7.89 -13.95
N ARG A 129 -11.44 6.97 -13.63
CA ARG A 129 -12.87 7.24 -13.45
C ARG A 129 -13.29 6.69 -12.09
N GLU A 130 -13.49 7.58 -11.16
CA GLU A 130 -13.74 7.28 -9.76
C GLU A 130 -15.07 6.50 -9.55
N ASP A 131 -16.04 6.69 -10.43
CA ASP A 131 -17.34 6.00 -10.42
C ASP A 131 -17.25 4.51 -10.79
N THR A 132 -16.33 4.15 -11.68
CA THR A 132 -16.25 2.80 -12.26
C THR A 132 -14.93 2.08 -11.98
N MET A 133 -13.92 2.77 -11.49
CA MET A 133 -12.60 2.22 -11.25
C MET A 133 -12.23 2.26 -9.76
N ALA A 134 -11.54 1.24 -9.30
CA ALA A 134 -10.98 1.18 -7.95
C ALA A 134 -9.58 1.82 -7.90
N PHE A 135 -8.81 1.65 -9.01
CA PHE A 135 -7.46 2.19 -9.15
C PHE A 135 -7.27 2.85 -10.52
N PRO A 136 -6.39 3.86 -10.65
CA PRO A 136 -5.99 4.39 -11.94
C PRO A 136 -5.39 3.28 -12.82
N PRO A 137 -5.76 3.23 -14.13
CA PRO A 137 -5.09 2.33 -15.05
C PRO A 137 -3.65 2.78 -15.27
N GLY A 138 -2.71 1.87 -15.05
CA GLY A 138 -1.31 2.26 -15.12
C GLY A 138 -0.33 1.16 -14.78
N VAL A 139 0.93 1.55 -14.72
CA VAL A 139 2.06 0.70 -14.33
C VAL A 139 2.74 1.31 -13.12
N THR A 140 2.73 0.59 -12.01
CA THR A 140 3.44 0.99 -10.79
C THR A 140 4.65 0.07 -10.60
N ILE A 141 5.82 0.66 -10.46
CA ILE A 141 7.10 -0.04 -10.28
C ILE A 141 7.59 0.23 -8.88
N LYS A 142 7.96 -0.83 -8.15
CA LYS A 142 8.46 -0.74 -6.77
C LYS A 142 9.83 -1.38 -6.64
N ASP A 143 10.77 -0.66 -6.04
CA ASP A 143 12.03 -1.25 -5.60
C ASP A 143 11.79 -2.04 -4.31
N CYS A 144 12.06 -3.35 -4.38
CA CYS A 144 11.93 -4.24 -3.23
C CYS A 144 13.27 -4.52 -2.55
N GLN A 145 14.35 -3.92 -3.01
CA GLN A 145 15.68 -4.05 -2.45
C GLN A 145 16.03 -2.85 -1.58
N SER A 146 16.46 -3.11 -0.35
CA SER A 146 16.90 -2.08 0.59
C SER A 146 17.94 -2.65 1.55
N ALA A 147 18.47 -1.84 2.44
CA ALA A 147 19.39 -2.29 3.48
C ALA A 147 18.77 -3.35 4.43
N VAL A 148 17.45 -3.42 4.50
CA VAL A 148 16.72 -4.35 5.39
C VAL A 148 15.91 -5.41 4.63
N SER A 149 15.92 -5.39 3.30
CA SER A 149 15.20 -6.35 2.45
C SER A 149 16.02 -6.77 1.25
N GLU A 150 16.17 -8.06 1.05
CA GLU A 150 16.85 -8.64 -0.11
C GLU A 150 15.95 -8.79 -1.35
N GLY A 151 14.81 -8.14 -1.37
CA GLY A 151 13.83 -8.21 -2.44
C GLY A 151 12.57 -8.98 -2.08
N TYR A 152 11.62 -8.98 -3.00
CA TYR A 152 10.33 -9.64 -2.85
C TYR A 152 10.49 -11.16 -3.03
N PRO A 153 10.00 -12.01 -2.11
CA PRO A 153 10.07 -13.46 -2.26
C PRO A 153 9.32 -13.93 -3.50
N ASN A 154 9.93 -14.77 -4.32
CA ASN A 154 9.22 -15.37 -5.44
C ASN A 154 8.20 -16.39 -4.88
N PRO A 155 6.90 -16.24 -5.19
CA PRO A 155 5.87 -17.12 -4.64
C PRO A 155 5.88 -18.53 -5.22
N LYS A 156 6.61 -18.76 -6.32
CA LYS A 156 6.68 -20.07 -6.97
C LYS A 156 7.75 -20.93 -6.28
N PRO A 157 7.38 -22.10 -5.72
CA PRO A 157 8.35 -22.99 -5.09
C PRO A 157 9.51 -23.38 -6.04
N GLY A 158 10.73 -23.20 -5.60
CA GLY A 158 11.94 -23.55 -6.37
C GLY A 158 12.25 -22.61 -7.55
N ALA A 159 11.52 -21.51 -7.71
CA ALA A 159 11.78 -20.54 -8.77
C ALA A 159 13.11 -19.84 -8.60
N GLN A 160 13.73 -19.50 -9.73
CA GLN A 160 14.94 -18.67 -9.81
C GLN A 160 14.61 -17.35 -10.55
N PRO A 161 15.00 -16.21 -10.02
CA PRO A 161 15.61 -16.02 -8.70
C PRO A 161 14.59 -16.29 -7.55
N ALA A 162 15.12 -16.70 -6.39
CA ALA A 162 14.27 -16.91 -5.20
C ALA A 162 13.68 -15.58 -4.67
N ARG A 163 14.33 -14.47 -4.96
CA ARG A 163 13.88 -13.11 -4.62
C ARG A 163 13.98 -12.20 -5.85
N LEU A 164 13.03 -11.31 -5.96
CA LEU A 164 12.85 -10.38 -7.07
C LEU A 164 13.19 -8.96 -6.60
N ARG A 165 14.08 -8.27 -7.31
CA ARG A 165 14.50 -6.91 -6.95
C ARG A 165 13.39 -5.89 -7.14
N THR A 166 12.65 -6.04 -8.21
CA THR A 166 11.66 -5.07 -8.66
C THR A 166 10.32 -5.76 -8.88
N ILE A 167 9.27 -5.16 -8.35
CA ILE A 167 7.87 -5.57 -8.60
C ILE A 167 7.22 -4.56 -9.51
N ILE A 168 6.48 -5.07 -10.48
CA ILE A 168 5.73 -4.30 -11.48
C ILE A 168 4.26 -4.66 -11.29
N GLN A 169 3.45 -3.68 -10.92
CA GLN A 169 2.00 -3.82 -10.85
C GLN A 169 1.38 -3.17 -12.06
N ILE A 170 0.52 -3.88 -12.76
CA ILE A 170 -0.19 -3.39 -13.95
C ILE A 170 -1.68 -3.42 -13.68
N VAL A 171 -2.33 -2.27 -13.80
CA VAL A 171 -3.78 -2.10 -13.83
C VAL A 171 -4.18 -1.81 -15.27
N PRO A 172 -4.82 -2.74 -16.00
CA PRO A 172 -5.21 -2.54 -17.39
C PRO A 172 -6.23 -1.43 -17.57
N VAL A 173 -6.23 -0.82 -18.76
CA VAL A 173 -7.33 0.05 -19.19
C VAL A 173 -8.54 -0.81 -19.47
N THR A 174 -9.57 -0.71 -18.66
CA THR A 174 -10.87 -1.33 -18.96
C THR A 174 -11.58 -0.43 -19.97
N GLU A 175 -11.45 -0.72 -21.25
CA GLU A 175 -12.35 -0.15 -22.26
C GLU A 175 -13.73 -0.79 -22.11
N LYS A 176 -14.73 0.06 -21.83
CA LYS A 176 -16.15 -0.29 -21.97
C LYS A 176 -16.73 0.53 -23.09
#